data_bbc9a4c5065ce9e48985775a01a74623
#
_entry.id   bbc9a4c5065ce9e48985775a01a74623
#
_cell.length_a   1.000
_cell.length_b   1.000
_cell.length_c   1.000
_cell.angle_alpha   90.00
_cell.angle_beta   90.00
_cell.angle_gamma   90.00
#
_symmetry.space_group_name_H-M   'P 1'
#
loop_
_entity.id
_entity.type
_entity.pdbx_description
1 polymer ?
#
loop_
_entity_poly.entity_id
_entity_poly.type
_entity_poly.pdbx_seq_one_letter_code
_entity_poly.pdbx_strand_id
1 'polypeptide(L)'
;VADMFRPAMFVSLGAYAKPENRTRALTLVRLAINLGFAAGPALGGLLIMTVGYKGLFWVDGTTCILAILIFWILVKEKKKSKYTDKEHPGEILTHSVFKDRPFWIFLGATLITGILFFQLFTTIPLYHKEQFNLSELQTGLLLTLNGVLIFFLEMPIVSYIERHKINKLKIITLGCLA
;
A
#
# COMPACT_ATOMS: atom_id res chain seq x y z
N VAL A 1 -11.51 10.29 -1.56
CA VAL A 1 -11.48 10.52 -0.09
C VAL A 1 -10.60 9.48 0.60
N ALA A 2 -10.76 8.17 0.31
CA ALA A 2 -9.96 7.11 0.96
C ALA A 2 -8.45 7.27 0.73
N ASP A 3 -8.01 7.70 -0.44
CA ASP A 3 -6.58 7.87 -0.74
C ASP A 3 -5.92 9.06 -0.02
N MET A 4 -6.70 10.02 0.47
CA MET A 4 -6.18 11.11 1.30
C MET A 4 -5.71 10.63 2.68
N PHE A 5 -6.22 9.49 3.14
CA PHE A 5 -5.83 8.88 4.41
C PHE A 5 -4.36 8.43 4.41
N ARG A 6 -3.84 7.90 3.29
CA ARG A 6 -2.47 7.37 3.21
C ARG A 6 -1.39 8.41 3.54
N PRO A 7 -1.33 9.59 2.89
CA PRO A 7 -0.35 10.62 3.24
C PRO A 7 -0.48 11.07 4.69
N ALA A 8 -1.71 11.30 5.16
CA ALA A 8 -1.97 11.70 6.55
C ALA A 8 -1.49 10.66 7.56
N MET A 9 -1.70 9.37 7.27
CA MET A 9 -1.23 8.26 8.11
C MET A 9 0.30 8.24 8.20
N PHE A 10 1.03 8.38 7.08
CA PHE A 10 2.50 8.38 7.08
C PHE A 10 3.07 9.58 7.82
N VAL A 11 2.49 10.77 7.66
CA VAL A 11 2.88 11.97 8.40
C VAL A 11 2.61 11.79 9.90
N SER A 12 1.43 11.29 10.27
CA SER A 12 1.07 11.01 11.67
C SER A 12 2.01 9.99 12.29
N LEU A 13 2.35 8.93 11.56
CA LEU A 13 3.28 7.90 12.05
C LEU A 13 4.64 8.50 12.42
N GLY A 14 5.13 9.45 11.62
CA GLY A 14 6.36 10.20 11.92
C GLY A 14 6.28 11.02 13.21
N ALA A 15 5.08 11.52 13.56
CA ALA A 15 4.86 12.28 14.79
C ALA A 15 4.67 11.39 16.04
N TYR A 16 4.10 10.18 15.88
CA TYR A 16 3.84 9.25 16.98
C TYR A 16 5.01 8.32 17.30
N ALA A 17 5.79 7.93 16.29
CA ALA A 17 6.92 7.03 16.46
C ALA A 17 8.15 7.79 16.99
N LYS A 18 8.84 7.23 17.99
CA LYS A 18 10.16 7.72 18.39
C LYS A 18 11.13 7.53 17.22
N PRO A 19 12.15 8.42 17.03
CA PRO A 19 13.12 8.33 15.94
C PRO A 19 13.74 6.92 15.80
N GLU A 20 14.08 6.28 16.92
CA GLU A 20 14.68 4.94 17.01
C GLU A 20 13.74 3.83 16.48
N ASN A 21 12.42 4.02 16.59
CA ASN A 21 11.42 3.02 16.22
C ASN A 21 10.67 3.37 14.91
N ARG A 22 11.01 4.48 14.26
CA ARG A 22 10.31 4.97 13.07
C ARG A 22 10.34 3.96 11.92
N THR A 23 11.51 3.36 11.68
CA THR A 23 11.66 2.32 10.65
C THR A 23 10.80 1.10 10.96
N ARG A 24 10.80 0.63 12.21
CA ARG A 24 9.96 -0.51 12.62
C ARG A 24 8.48 -0.21 12.47
N ALA A 25 8.03 0.99 12.84
CA ALA A 25 6.64 1.40 12.71
C ALA A 25 6.21 1.44 11.23
N LEU A 26 7.04 1.98 10.33
CA LEU A 26 6.81 1.97 8.89
C LEU A 26 6.73 0.54 8.33
N THR A 27 7.63 -0.33 8.77
CA THR A 27 7.63 -1.75 8.36
C THR A 27 6.35 -2.47 8.81
N LEU A 28 5.88 -2.23 10.04
CA LEU A 28 4.64 -2.82 10.54
C LEU A 28 3.40 -2.35 9.75
N VAL A 29 3.33 -1.07 9.42
CA VAL A 29 2.24 -0.55 8.58
C VAL A 29 2.27 -1.19 7.19
N ARG A 30 3.44 -1.32 6.59
CA ARG A 30 3.60 -1.97 5.30
C ARG A 30 3.20 -3.45 5.35
N LEU A 31 3.60 -4.14 6.42
CA LEU A 31 3.22 -5.53 6.66
C LEU A 31 1.70 -5.68 6.78
N ALA A 32 1.03 -4.80 7.51
CA ALA A 32 -0.42 -4.80 7.64
C ALA A 32 -1.13 -4.54 6.30
N ILE A 33 -0.61 -3.62 5.48
CA ILE A 33 -1.14 -3.36 4.14
C ILE A 33 -0.99 -4.62 3.26
N ASN A 34 0.18 -5.26 3.24
CA ASN A 34 0.43 -6.46 2.44
C ASN A 34 -0.45 -7.63 2.89
N LEU A 35 -0.66 -7.79 4.20
CA LEU A 35 -1.57 -8.79 4.74
C LEU A 35 -3.03 -8.52 4.30
N GLY A 36 -3.45 -7.26 4.28
CA GLY A 36 -4.75 -6.85 3.76
C GLY A 36 -4.92 -7.18 2.28
N PHE A 37 -3.91 -6.93 1.45
CA PHE A 37 -3.90 -7.32 0.04
C PHE A 37 -3.88 -8.83 -0.18
N ALA A 38 -3.24 -9.59 0.70
CA ALA A 38 -3.23 -11.04 0.62
C ALA A 38 -4.58 -11.65 1.02
N ALA A 39 -5.19 -11.18 2.11
CA ALA A 39 -6.44 -11.76 2.64
C ALA A 39 -7.71 -11.20 1.96
N GLY A 40 -7.70 -9.93 1.56
CA GLY A 40 -8.86 -9.20 1.04
C GLY A 40 -9.59 -9.91 -0.10
N PRO A 41 -8.92 -10.30 -1.19
CA PRO A 41 -9.57 -10.91 -2.34
C PRO A 41 -10.23 -12.26 -2.02
N ALA A 42 -9.61 -13.11 -1.19
CA ALA A 42 -10.22 -14.39 -0.79
C ALA A 42 -11.44 -14.18 0.10
N LEU A 43 -11.34 -13.27 1.07
CA LEU A 43 -12.48 -12.92 1.94
C LEU A 43 -13.61 -12.27 1.15
N GLY A 44 -13.28 -11.38 0.20
CA GLY A 44 -14.24 -10.77 -0.69
C GLY A 44 -14.96 -11.80 -1.56
N GLY A 45 -14.22 -12.70 -2.19
CA GLY A 45 -14.79 -13.79 -2.99
C GLY A 45 -15.71 -14.72 -2.17
N LEU A 46 -15.28 -15.06 -0.94
CA LEU A 46 -16.10 -15.87 -0.02
C LEU A 46 -17.38 -15.16 0.38
N LEU A 47 -17.31 -13.88 0.70
CA LEU A 47 -18.48 -13.06 1.06
C LEU A 47 -19.48 -12.97 -0.10
N ILE A 48 -18.99 -12.78 -1.33
CA ILE A 48 -19.87 -12.74 -2.51
C ILE A 48 -20.61 -14.06 -2.67
N MET A 49 -19.94 -15.20 -2.46
CA MET A 49 -20.58 -16.52 -2.55
C MET A 49 -21.63 -16.77 -1.46
N THR A 50 -21.41 -16.27 -0.24
CA THR A 50 -22.28 -16.56 0.91
C THR A 50 -23.40 -15.57 1.06
N VAL A 51 -23.14 -14.27 0.91
CA VAL A 51 -24.10 -13.19 1.21
C VAL A 51 -24.41 -12.35 -0.06
N GLY A 52 -23.71 -12.60 -1.15
CA GLY A 52 -23.84 -11.87 -2.41
C GLY A 52 -23.22 -10.47 -2.37
N TYR A 53 -23.28 -9.77 -3.50
CA TYR A 53 -22.69 -8.43 -3.64
C TYR A 53 -23.25 -7.39 -2.67
N LYS A 54 -24.55 -7.45 -2.38
CA LYS A 54 -25.17 -6.53 -1.40
C LYS A 54 -24.57 -6.71 0.00
N GLY A 55 -24.34 -7.95 0.41
CA GLY A 55 -23.72 -8.27 1.69
C GLY A 55 -22.27 -7.79 1.75
N LEU A 56 -21.50 -7.91 0.66
CA LEU A 56 -20.14 -7.41 0.58
C LEU A 56 -20.07 -5.90 0.91
N PHE A 57 -20.93 -5.08 0.30
CA PHE A 57 -20.96 -3.63 0.57
C PHE A 57 -21.35 -3.31 2.03
N TRP A 58 -22.24 -4.07 2.64
CA TRP A 58 -22.58 -3.89 4.05
C TRP A 58 -21.42 -4.24 4.98
N VAL A 59 -20.73 -5.35 4.71
CA VAL A 59 -19.55 -5.76 5.48
C VAL A 59 -18.43 -4.74 5.33
N ASP A 60 -18.14 -4.27 4.11
CA ASP A 60 -17.12 -3.26 3.86
C ASP A 60 -17.44 -1.95 4.59
N GLY A 61 -18.67 -1.44 4.46
CA GLY A 61 -19.10 -0.23 5.15
C GLY A 61 -19.02 -0.34 6.67
N THR A 62 -19.45 -1.46 7.25
CA THR A 62 -19.41 -1.66 8.71
C THR A 62 -17.98 -1.81 9.22
N THR A 63 -17.12 -2.51 8.51
CA THR A 63 -15.69 -2.64 8.89
C THR A 63 -14.96 -1.31 8.82
N CYS A 64 -15.24 -0.47 7.82
CA CYS A 64 -14.71 0.89 7.74
C CYS A 64 -15.14 1.75 8.94
N ILE A 65 -16.44 1.71 9.30
CA ILE A 65 -16.96 2.45 10.46
C ILE A 65 -16.27 1.97 11.75
N LEU A 66 -16.18 0.65 11.93
CA LEU A 66 -15.51 0.07 13.11
C LEU A 66 -14.04 0.47 13.17
N ALA A 67 -13.32 0.45 12.06
CA ALA A 67 -11.92 0.88 12.00
C ALA A 67 -11.76 2.36 12.42
N ILE A 68 -12.64 3.24 11.94
CA ILE A 68 -12.64 4.66 12.30
C ILE A 68 -12.94 4.83 13.80
N LEU A 69 -13.93 4.12 14.34
CA LEU A 69 -14.27 4.18 15.76
C LEU A 69 -13.13 3.69 16.65
N ILE A 70 -12.50 2.57 16.30
CA ILE A 70 -11.32 2.04 17.00
C ILE A 70 -10.19 3.06 16.98
N PHE A 71 -9.93 3.65 15.81
CA PHE A 71 -8.89 4.67 15.67
C PHE A 71 -9.19 5.89 16.56
N TRP A 72 -10.41 6.38 16.54
CA TRP A 72 -10.84 7.54 17.31
C TRP A 72 -10.74 7.31 18.83
N ILE A 73 -11.07 6.09 19.29
CA ILE A 73 -11.00 5.74 20.72
C ILE A 73 -9.55 5.53 21.18
N LEU A 74 -8.73 4.85 20.36
CA LEU A 74 -7.38 4.44 20.77
C LEU A 74 -6.31 5.48 20.50
N VAL A 75 -6.47 6.29 19.47
CA VAL A 75 -5.46 7.29 19.09
C VAL A 75 -5.79 8.62 19.75
N LYS A 76 -5.08 8.92 20.85
CA LYS A 76 -5.13 10.24 21.47
C LYS A 76 -4.27 11.21 20.69
N GLU A 77 -4.83 12.37 20.37
CA GLU A 77 -4.10 13.45 19.69
C GLU A 77 -2.88 13.89 20.51
N LYS A 78 -1.68 13.61 20.01
CA LYS A 78 -0.44 14.12 20.60
C LYS A 78 -0.22 15.53 20.07
N LYS A 79 -0.20 16.53 20.95
CA LYS A 79 0.35 17.85 20.63
C LYS A 79 1.72 17.69 19.99
N LYS A 80 1.98 18.46 18.91
CA LYS A 80 3.18 18.45 18.07
C LYS A 80 4.42 17.95 18.83
N SER A 81 5.00 16.85 18.37
CA SER A 81 6.26 16.37 18.90
C SER A 81 7.35 17.42 18.64
N LYS A 82 8.06 17.83 19.68
CA LYS A 82 9.23 18.71 19.58
C LYS A 82 10.36 18.13 18.71
N TYR A 83 10.21 16.89 18.26
CA TYR A 83 11.20 16.18 17.43
C TYR A 83 11.06 16.46 15.93
N THR A 84 9.94 17.04 15.48
CA THR A 84 9.73 17.33 14.04
C THR A 84 10.53 18.56 13.59
N ASP A 85 10.90 19.45 14.51
CA ASP A 85 11.56 20.72 14.18
C ASP A 85 13.09 20.67 14.18
N LYS A 86 13.72 19.53 14.53
CA LYS A 86 15.17 19.42 14.64
C LYS A 86 15.88 18.66 13.51
N GLU A 87 15.15 17.96 12.64
CA GLU A 87 15.81 17.12 11.63
C GLU A 87 16.13 17.80 10.31
N HIS A 88 15.53 18.88 9.97
CA HIS A 88 16.02 19.79 8.92
C HIS A 88 15.46 21.19 9.20
N PRO A 89 16.29 22.20 9.52
CA PRO A 89 15.93 23.56 9.23
C PRO A 89 15.73 23.59 7.71
N GLY A 90 14.46 23.66 7.28
CA GLY A 90 14.13 23.58 5.88
C GLY A 90 15.03 24.51 5.08
N GLU A 91 15.89 23.96 4.27
CA GLU A 91 16.22 24.63 3.03
C GLU A 91 14.86 24.92 2.40
N ILE A 92 14.44 26.16 2.49
CA ILE A 92 13.32 26.68 1.74
C ILE A 92 13.69 26.33 0.30
N LEU A 93 13.09 25.26 -0.24
CA LEU A 93 13.30 24.88 -1.62
C LEU A 93 12.83 26.05 -2.47
N THR A 94 13.76 26.97 -2.74
CA THR A 94 13.55 28.15 -3.56
C THR A 94 13.23 27.79 -5.01
N HIS A 95 13.40 26.53 -5.38
CA HIS A 95 13.03 26.00 -6.67
C HIS A 95 11.65 25.33 -6.61
N SER A 96 10.71 25.89 -7.38
CA SER A 96 9.41 25.26 -7.61
C SER A 96 9.60 23.86 -8.21
N VAL A 97 9.11 22.83 -7.52
CA VAL A 97 9.15 21.43 -7.95
C VAL A 97 8.57 21.24 -9.36
N PHE A 98 7.65 22.11 -9.76
CA PHE A 98 7.01 22.10 -11.09
C PHE A 98 7.96 22.48 -12.24
N LYS A 99 9.13 23.06 -11.96
CA LYS A 99 10.16 23.41 -12.99
C LYS A 99 11.23 22.35 -13.14
N ASP A 100 11.19 21.30 -12.33
CA ASP A 100 12.19 20.24 -12.33
C ASP A 100 11.83 19.14 -13.36
N ARG A 101 12.56 19.06 -14.47
CA ARG A 101 12.36 18.04 -15.51
C ARG A 101 12.51 16.60 -15.00
N PRO A 102 13.53 16.22 -14.22
CA PRO A 102 13.65 14.89 -13.61
C PRO A 102 12.43 14.50 -12.79
N PHE A 103 11.84 15.45 -12.06
CA PHE A 103 10.62 15.21 -11.31
C PHE A 103 9.43 14.81 -12.19
N TRP A 104 9.22 15.49 -13.32
CA TRP A 104 8.15 15.17 -14.26
C TRP A 104 8.33 13.81 -14.93
N ILE A 105 9.58 13.44 -15.29
CA ILE A 105 9.89 12.12 -15.84
C ILE A 105 9.58 11.03 -14.81
N PHE A 106 10.02 11.24 -13.56
CA PHE A 106 9.73 10.31 -12.46
C PHE A 106 8.21 10.19 -12.21
N LEU A 107 7.50 11.31 -12.19
CA LEU A 107 6.05 11.32 -12.00
C LEU A 107 5.33 10.57 -13.13
N GLY A 108 5.73 10.80 -14.39
CA GLY A 108 5.19 10.09 -15.56
C GLY A 108 5.43 8.59 -15.49
N ALA A 109 6.65 8.17 -15.17
CA ALA A 109 6.97 6.75 -14.99
C ALA A 109 6.14 6.11 -13.85
N THR A 110 6.00 6.81 -12.73
CA THR A 110 5.17 6.35 -11.60
C THR A 110 3.70 6.24 -11.98
N LEU A 111 3.18 7.18 -12.76
CA LEU A 111 1.80 7.15 -13.26
C LEU A 111 1.56 5.92 -14.13
N ILE A 112 2.45 5.66 -15.10
CA ILE A 112 2.34 4.50 -16.00
C ILE A 112 2.39 3.20 -15.20
N THR A 113 3.34 3.07 -14.29
CA THR A 113 3.46 1.90 -13.41
C THR A 113 2.20 1.72 -12.55
N GLY A 114 1.63 2.82 -12.03
CA GLY A 114 0.38 2.79 -11.27
C GLY A 114 -0.81 2.29 -12.10
N ILE A 115 -0.94 2.75 -13.35
CA ILE A 115 -2.00 2.29 -14.25
C ILE A 115 -1.88 0.78 -14.46
N LEU A 116 -0.69 0.27 -14.78
CA LEU A 116 -0.45 -1.17 -14.97
C LEU A 116 -0.76 -1.98 -13.69
N PHE A 117 -0.33 -1.46 -12.53
CA PHE A 117 -0.59 -2.11 -11.24
C PHE A 117 -2.09 -2.23 -10.94
N PHE A 118 -2.87 -1.19 -11.20
CA PHE A 118 -4.31 -1.23 -10.95
C PHE A 118 -5.08 -2.17 -11.88
N GLN A 119 -4.55 -2.50 -13.05
CA GLN A 119 -5.14 -3.50 -13.94
C GLN A 119 -5.18 -4.90 -13.29
N LEU A 120 -4.26 -5.21 -12.37
CA LEU A 120 -4.27 -6.45 -11.60
C LEU A 120 -5.60 -6.65 -10.84
N PHE A 121 -6.21 -5.57 -10.37
CA PHE A 121 -7.43 -5.61 -9.57
C PHE A 121 -8.71 -5.36 -10.37
N THR A 122 -8.59 -4.87 -11.59
CA THR A 122 -9.75 -4.51 -12.43
C THR A 122 -9.87 -5.42 -13.66
N THR A 123 -8.88 -5.38 -14.52
CA THR A 123 -8.92 -6.07 -15.83
C THR A 123 -8.70 -7.57 -15.70
N ILE A 124 -7.76 -8.00 -14.85
CA ILE A 124 -7.45 -9.43 -14.70
C ILE A 124 -8.62 -10.24 -14.13
N PRO A 125 -9.32 -9.82 -13.05
CA PRO A 125 -10.51 -10.53 -12.58
C PRO A 125 -11.61 -10.64 -13.63
N LEU A 126 -11.83 -9.58 -14.41
CA LEU A 126 -12.81 -9.58 -15.49
C LEU A 126 -12.42 -10.59 -16.58
N TYR A 127 -11.18 -10.58 -17.01
CA TYR A 127 -10.63 -11.52 -17.98
C TYR A 127 -10.77 -12.97 -17.51
N HIS A 128 -10.45 -13.26 -16.25
CA HIS A 128 -10.63 -14.59 -15.65
C HIS A 128 -12.09 -15.05 -15.71
N LYS A 129 -13.02 -14.14 -15.44
CA LYS A 129 -14.46 -14.45 -15.48
C LYS A 129 -14.94 -14.70 -16.91
N GLU A 130 -14.56 -13.85 -17.86
CA GLU A 130 -15.06 -13.92 -19.25
C GLU A 130 -14.42 -15.05 -20.07
N GLN A 131 -13.11 -15.28 -19.91
CA GLN A 131 -12.39 -16.26 -20.72
C GLN A 131 -12.34 -17.66 -20.07
N PHE A 132 -12.24 -17.75 -18.77
CA PHE A 132 -12.08 -19.02 -18.07
C PHE A 132 -13.31 -19.42 -17.22
N ASN A 133 -14.35 -18.60 -17.19
CA ASN A 133 -15.54 -18.81 -16.36
C ASN A 133 -15.21 -19.09 -14.89
N LEU A 134 -14.14 -18.49 -14.36
CA LEU A 134 -13.75 -18.67 -12.97
C LEU A 134 -14.77 -17.96 -12.06
N SER A 135 -15.07 -18.62 -10.94
CA SER A 135 -15.90 -18.03 -9.90
C SER A 135 -15.15 -16.89 -9.20
N GLU A 136 -15.89 -16.00 -8.55
CA GLU A 136 -15.36 -14.89 -7.77
C GLU A 136 -14.38 -15.38 -6.68
N LEU A 137 -14.69 -16.54 -6.06
CA LEU A 137 -13.81 -17.15 -5.08
C LEU A 137 -12.50 -17.63 -5.70
N GLN A 138 -12.54 -18.29 -6.86
CA GLN A 138 -11.34 -18.76 -7.53
C GLN A 138 -10.43 -17.61 -7.95
N THR A 139 -11.01 -16.55 -8.49
CA THR A 139 -10.28 -15.32 -8.82
C THR A 139 -9.71 -14.65 -7.57
N GLY A 140 -10.49 -14.60 -6.48
CA GLY A 140 -10.03 -14.11 -5.18
C GLY A 140 -8.86 -14.92 -4.62
N LEU A 141 -8.90 -16.24 -4.72
CA LEU A 141 -7.81 -17.10 -4.28
C LEU A 141 -6.53 -16.92 -5.10
N LEU A 142 -6.63 -16.71 -6.42
CA LEU A 142 -5.47 -16.42 -7.26
C LEU A 142 -4.81 -15.09 -6.86
N LEU A 143 -5.60 -14.04 -6.61
CA LEU A 143 -5.09 -12.76 -6.13
C LEU A 143 -4.48 -12.88 -4.72
N THR A 144 -5.10 -13.69 -3.86
CA THR A 144 -4.57 -14.00 -2.52
C THR A 144 -3.23 -14.72 -2.63
N LEU A 145 -3.10 -15.71 -3.51
CA LEU A 145 -1.83 -16.40 -3.75
C LEU A 145 -0.73 -15.41 -4.14
N ASN A 146 -1.03 -14.49 -5.06
CA ASN A 146 -0.11 -13.42 -5.42
C ASN A 146 0.30 -12.57 -4.21
N GLY A 147 -0.65 -12.14 -3.39
CA GLY A 147 -0.38 -11.36 -2.17
C GLY A 147 0.45 -12.13 -1.14
N VAL A 148 0.18 -13.41 -0.96
CA VAL A 148 0.94 -14.30 -0.06
C VAL A 148 2.39 -14.47 -0.54
N LEU A 149 2.59 -14.68 -1.84
CA LEU A 149 3.93 -14.75 -2.42
C LEU A 149 4.72 -13.46 -2.19
N ILE A 150 4.10 -12.31 -2.42
CA ILE A 150 4.72 -11.01 -2.14
C ILE A 150 5.08 -10.92 -0.66
N PHE A 151 4.15 -11.24 0.24
CA PHE A 151 4.37 -11.16 1.68
C PHE A 151 5.58 -11.99 2.15
N PHE A 152 5.71 -13.23 1.68
CA PHE A 152 6.82 -14.09 2.08
C PHE A 152 8.14 -13.77 1.38
N LEU A 153 8.10 -13.31 0.13
CA LEU A 153 9.31 -13.07 -0.66
C LEU A 153 9.86 -11.64 -0.47
N GLU A 154 9.02 -10.66 -0.17
CA GLU A 154 9.44 -9.26 -0.08
C GLU A 154 10.53 -9.05 0.97
N MET A 155 10.33 -9.54 2.20
CA MET A 155 11.29 -9.34 3.29
C MET A 155 12.66 -10.01 3.05
N PRO A 156 12.74 -11.29 2.62
CA PRO A 156 13.99 -11.91 2.24
C PRO A 156 14.71 -11.16 1.11
N ILE A 157 13.98 -10.76 0.06
CA ILE A 157 14.55 -10.04 -1.08
C ILE A 157 15.12 -8.69 -0.66
N VAL A 158 14.35 -7.89 0.09
CA VAL A 158 14.80 -6.58 0.59
C VAL A 158 16.04 -6.74 1.48
N SER A 159 16.02 -7.69 2.41
CA SER A 159 17.18 -7.96 3.28
C SER A 159 18.41 -8.41 2.47
N TYR A 160 18.24 -9.21 1.44
CA TYR A 160 19.31 -9.63 0.56
C TYR A 160 19.93 -8.45 -0.20
N ILE A 161 19.09 -7.58 -0.77
CA ILE A 161 19.50 -6.36 -1.50
C ILE A 161 20.29 -5.42 -0.58
N GLU A 162 19.82 -5.21 0.65
CA GLU A 162 20.48 -4.34 1.62
C GLU A 162 21.84 -4.89 2.07
N ARG A 163 21.91 -6.18 2.36
CA ARG A 163 23.15 -6.85 2.79
C ARG A 163 24.24 -6.81 1.72
N HIS A 164 23.85 -6.99 0.47
CA HIS A 164 24.83 -7.03 -0.65
C HIS A 164 25.06 -5.66 -1.29
N LYS A 165 24.47 -4.57 -0.74
CA LYS A 165 24.62 -3.20 -1.27
C LYS A 165 24.36 -3.09 -2.77
N ILE A 166 23.41 -3.89 -3.29
CA ILE A 166 23.13 -3.93 -4.72
C ILE A 166 22.57 -2.56 -5.16
N ASN A 167 22.97 -2.12 -6.35
CA ASN A 167 22.52 -0.83 -6.87
C ASN A 167 21.00 -0.83 -7.07
N LYS A 168 20.29 -0.02 -6.28
CA LYS A 168 18.83 0.07 -6.27
C LYS A 168 18.26 0.46 -7.63
N LEU A 169 18.98 1.31 -8.39
CA LEU A 169 18.53 1.70 -9.74
C LEU A 169 18.50 0.52 -10.70
N LYS A 170 19.50 -0.38 -10.66
CA LYS A 170 19.52 -1.58 -11.52
C LYS A 170 18.35 -2.50 -11.22
N ILE A 171 17.98 -2.66 -9.95
CA ILE A 171 16.85 -3.51 -9.55
C ILE A 171 15.52 -2.90 -10.00
N ILE A 172 15.35 -1.58 -9.83
CA ILE A 172 14.15 -0.88 -10.29
C ILE A 172 14.01 -1.02 -11.81
N THR A 173 15.10 -0.80 -12.56
CA THR A 173 15.10 -0.95 -14.02
C THR A 173 14.75 -2.38 -14.44
N LEU A 174 15.33 -3.39 -13.78
CA LEU A 174 15.02 -4.79 -14.07
C LEU A 174 13.57 -5.13 -13.77
N GLY A 175 13.04 -4.66 -12.64
CA GLY A 175 11.62 -4.85 -12.28
C GLY A 175 10.62 -4.13 -13.19
N CYS A 176 11.02 -3.06 -13.85
CA CYS A 176 10.18 -2.39 -14.85
C CYS A 176 10.22 -3.08 -16.23
N LEU A 177 11.23 -3.93 -16.49
CA LEU A 177 11.39 -4.66 -17.73
C LEU A 177 10.75 -6.07 -17.69
N ALA A 178 10.45 -6.58 -16.51
CA ALA A 178 9.79 -7.87 -16.27
C ALA A 178 8.27 -7.76 -16.33
#